data_f877c5c59857c21c7ea301b435098485
#
_entry.id   f877c5c59857c21c7ea301b435098485
#
_cell.length_a   1.000
_cell.length_b   1.000
_cell.length_c   1.000
_cell.angle_alpha   90.00
_cell.angle_beta   90.00
_cell.angle_gamma   90.00
#
_symmetry.space_group_name_H-M   'P 1'
#
loop_
_entity.id
_entity.type
_entity.pdbx_description
1 polymer ?
#
loop_
_entity_poly.entity_id
_entity_poly.type
_entity_poly.pdbx_seq_one_letter_code
_entity_poly.pdbx_strand_id
1 'polypeptide(L)'
;MLSKNLIVASTFFNVALLPLGEQGRDIRLSDYKGRKLVLYFYPKDNTSGCTAEACSLRDHYGELQGKGYEVVGVSKDSAASHVKFKEKFELPFPLIADVNHELLEAMGAWGEKSMYGKKTMGTIRTTFIINEEGVIEQIFAGKQVKTKEHAEQILTL
;
A
#
# COMPACT_ATOMS: atom_id res chain seq x y z
N MET A 1 -11.05 -6.04 -13.33
CA MET A 1 -9.68 -6.23 -12.84
C MET A 1 -8.70 -5.47 -13.70
N LEU A 2 -7.86 -4.67 -13.07
CA LEU A 2 -6.85 -3.91 -13.80
C LEU A 2 -5.76 -4.86 -14.31
N SER A 3 -5.46 -4.80 -15.60
CA SER A 3 -4.32 -5.54 -16.11
C SER A 3 -3.05 -4.80 -15.71
N LYS A 4 -1.93 -5.54 -15.63
CA LYS A 4 -0.64 -4.96 -15.27
C LYS A 4 -0.23 -3.78 -16.14
N ASN A 5 -0.69 -3.75 -17.38
CA ASN A 5 -0.33 -2.72 -18.35
C ASN A 5 -1.27 -1.52 -18.35
N LEU A 6 -2.36 -1.57 -17.61
CA LEU A 6 -3.36 -0.52 -17.65
C LEU A 6 -3.03 0.69 -16.81
N ILE A 7 -2.28 0.51 -15.76
CA ILE A 7 -1.85 1.65 -14.97
C ILE A 7 -0.52 2.08 -15.53
N VAL A 8 -0.65 2.78 -16.65
CA VAL A 8 0.50 3.42 -17.22
C VAL A 8 0.99 4.49 -16.26
N ALA A 9 2.23 4.83 -16.41
CA ALA A 9 2.88 5.88 -15.66
C ALA A 9 2.01 7.13 -15.53
N SER A 10 1.18 7.44 -16.52
CA SER A 10 0.30 8.61 -16.48
C SER A 10 -0.71 8.56 -15.34
N THR A 11 -1.41 7.43 -15.14
CA THR A 11 -2.35 7.30 -14.03
C THR A 11 -1.61 7.30 -12.70
N PHE A 12 -0.51 6.56 -12.61
CA PHE A 12 0.30 6.49 -11.40
C PHE A 12 0.88 7.84 -11.01
N PHE A 13 1.44 8.58 -11.96
CA PHE A 13 2.07 9.86 -11.69
C PHE A 13 1.10 11.04 -11.69
N ASN A 14 -0.09 10.89 -12.26
CA ASN A 14 -1.11 11.93 -12.18
C ASN A 14 -1.81 11.97 -10.82
N VAL A 15 -1.72 10.93 -10.04
CA VAL A 15 -2.18 10.91 -8.65
C VAL A 15 -1.00 11.27 -7.74
N ALA A 16 -0.21 12.23 -8.17
CA ALA A 16 1.06 12.50 -7.52
C ALA A 16 0.93 13.23 -6.19
N LEU A 17 -0.08 14.09 -6.08
CA LEU A 17 -0.32 14.81 -4.83
C LEU A 17 -1.35 14.04 -4.03
N LEU A 18 -0.88 13.40 -2.99
CA LEU A 18 -1.75 12.68 -2.08
C LEU A 18 -2.09 13.58 -0.91
N PRO A 19 -3.26 13.39 -0.32
CA PRO A 19 -3.52 14.06 0.94
C PRO A 19 -2.42 13.66 1.92
N LEU A 20 -2.28 14.43 2.92
CA LEU A 20 -1.21 14.35 3.91
C LEU A 20 -0.67 12.96 4.12
N GLY A 21 0.62 12.81 3.93
CA GLY A 21 1.35 11.66 4.42
C GLY A 21 1.43 11.71 5.94
N GLU A 22 2.12 10.76 6.49
CA GLU A 22 2.34 10.75 7.94
C GLU A 22 3.00 12.06 8.39
N GLN A 23 2.76 12.44 9.64
CA GLN A 23 3.33 13.65 10.25
C GLN A 23 2.99 14.93 9.49
N GLY A 24 1.90 14.92 8.73
CA GLY A 24 1.43 16.11 8.02
C GLY A 24 2.19 16.47 6.76
N ARG A 25 3.05 15.60 6.26
CA ARG A 25 3.79 15.86 5.02
C ARG A 25 3.10 15.18 3.85
N ASP A 26 3.08 15.88 2.72
CA ASP A 26 2.58 15.33 1.48
C ASP A 26 3.60 14.37 0.88
N ILE A 27 3.10 13.26 0.36
CA ILE A 27 3.91 12.27 -0.34
C ILE A 27 3.44 12.21 -1.79
N ARG A 28 4.38 12.21 -2.72
CA ARG A 28 4.10 12.06 -4.14
C ARG A 28 4.61 10.72 -4.63
N LEU A 29 3.77 9.99 -5.31
CA LEU A 29 4.20 8.71 -5.90
C LEU A 29 5.30 8.92 -6.93
N SER A 30 5.31 10.05 -7.63
CA SER A 30 6.36 10.39 -8.57
C SER A 30 7.75 10.51 -7.93
N ASP A 31 7.82 10.72 -6.62
CA ASP A 31 9.09 10.76 -5.90
C ASP A 31 9.80 9.40 -5.90
N TYR A 32 9.07 8.34 -6.17
CA TYR A 32 9.60 6.97 -6.21
C TYR A 32 10.03 6.52 -7.62
N LYS A 33 9.91 7.39 -8.61
CA LYS A 33 10.39 7.09 -9.96
C LYS A 33 11.90 6.86 -9.91
N GLY A 34 12.35 5.79 -10.55
CA GLY A 34 13.74 5.36 -10.50
C GLY A 34 14.03 4.32 -9.43
N ARG A 35 13.02 3.96 -8.63
CA ARG A 35 13.11 2.92 -7.61
C ARG A 35 11.92 1.97 -7.74
N LYS A 36 12.10 0.74 -7.30
CA LYS A 36 10.99 -0.20 -7.21
C LYS A 36 10.16 0.15 -5.99
N LEU A 37 8.85 0.05 -6.10
CA LEU A 37 7.94 0.42 -5.03
C LEU A 37 6.98 -0.72 -4.70
N VAL A 38 6.88 -1.03 -3.42
CA VAL A 38 5.82 -1.86 -2.86
C VAL A 38 4.77 -0.90 -2.33
N LEU A 39 3.67 -0.75 -3.05
CA LEU A 39 2.56 0.10 -2.67
C LEU A 39 1.43 -0.78 -2.19
N TYR A 40 1.21 -0.85 -0.88
CA TYR A 40 0.20 -1.76 -0.35
C TYR A 40 -0.95 -1.01 0.32
N PHE A 41 -2.15 -1.46 0.00
CA PHE A 41 -3.40 -0.92 0.52
C PHE A 41 -3.96 -1.90 1.54
N TYR A 42 -4.32 -1.40 2.71
CA TYR A 42 -4.83 -2.23 3.78
C TYR A 42 -6.06 -1.59 4.43
N PRO A 43 -6.97 -2.39 5.00
CA PRO A 43 -8.26 -1.87 5.47
C PRO A 43 -8.20 -0.92 6.66
N LYS A 44 -7.40 -1.21 7.69
CA LYS A 44 -7.46 -0.40 8.90
C LYS A 44 -6.23 -0.61 9.78
N ASP A 45 -5.72 0.50 10.32
CA ASP A 45 -4.62 0.48 11.28
C ASP A 45 -4.95 -0.36 12.50
N ASN A 46 -3.94 -1.01 13.03
CA ASN A 46 -3.99 -1.73 14.31
C ASN A 46 -5.02 -2.87 14.37
N THR A 47 -5.36 -3.44 13.21
CA THR A 47 -6.13 -4.70 13.14
C THR A 47 -5.15 -5.86 12.98
N SER A 48 -5.56 -7.09 13.32
CA SER A 48 -4.62 -8.21 13.37
C SER A 48 -3.95 -8.51 12.03
N GLY A 49 -4.72 -8.58 10.95
CA GLY A 49 -4.16 -8.85 9.61
C GLY A 49 -3.28 -7.73 9.10
N CYS A 50 -3.71 -6.48 9.28
CA CYS A 50 -2.94 -5.32 8.84
C CYS A 50 -1.66 -5.15 9.65
N THR A 51 -1.71 -5.45 10.94
CA THR A 51 -0.52 -5.43 11.78
C THR A 51 0.47 -6.53 11.38
N ALA A 52 -0.03 -7.73 11.11
CA ALA A 52 0.82 -8.84 10.65
C ALA A 52 1.53 -8.50 9.34
N GLU A 53 0.79 -7.91 8.39
CA GLU A 53 1.34 -7.48 7.11
C GLU A 53 2.43 -6.41 7.29
N ALA A 54 2.12 -5.38 8.07
CA ALA A 54 3.07 -4.29 8.33
C ALA A 54 4.33 -4.80 9.03
N CYS A 55 4.19 -5.69 10.00
CA CYS A 55 5.31 -6.26 10.72
C CYS A 55 6.17 -7.17 9.84
N SER A 56 5.55 -7.92 8.92
CA SER A 56 6.29 -8.71 7.94
C SER A 56 7.19 -7.81 7.09
N LEU A 57 6.62 -6.73 6.56
CA LEU A 57 7.36 -5.77 5.74
C LEU A 57 8.44 -5.05 6.56
N ARG A 58 8.14 -4.69 7.80
CA ARG A 58 9.11 -4.08 8.71
C ARG A 58 10.31 -4.99 8.96
N ASP A 59 10.04 -6.25 9.30
CA ASP A 59 11.09 -7.21 9.68
C ASP A 59 12.04 -7.52 8.51
N HIS A 60 11.58 -7.34 7.28
CA HIS A 60 12.35 -7.60 6.07
C HIS A 60 12.68 -6.33 5.29
N TYR A 61 12.49 -5.17 5.91
CA TYR A 61 12.65 -3.90 5.20
C TYR A 61 14.07 -3.72 4.64
N GLY A 62 15.09 -4.07 5.41
CA GLY A 62 16.48 -3.99 4.94
C GLY A 62 16.74 -4.88 3.74
N GLU A 63 16.17 -6.08 3.72
CA GLU A 63 16.29 -7.00 2.60
C GLU A 63 15.58 -6.47 1.35
N LEU A 64 14.38 -5.88 1.55
CA LEU A 64 13.62 -5.26 0.47
C LEU A 64 14.41 -4.08 -0.13
N GLN A 65 14.97 -3.22 0.72
CA GLN A 65 15.80 -2.12 0.26
C GLN A 65 17.04 -2.62 -0.49
N GLY A 66 17.65 -3.71 -0.01
CA GLY A 66 18.79 -4.34 -0.68
C GLY A 66 18.46 -4.82 -2.10
N LYS A 67 17.20 -5.10 -2.37
CA LYS A 67 16.72 -5.47 -3.72
C LYS A 67 16.17 -4.27 -4.51
N GLY A 68 16.31 -3.07 -3.98
CA GLY A 68 15.90 -1.84 -4.67
C GLY A 68 14.46 -1.43 -4.40
N TYR A 69 13.76 -2.05 -3.46
CA TYR A 69 12.38 -1.72 -3.13
C TYR A 69 12.29 -0.64 -2.06
N GLU A 70 11.34 0.25 -2.22
CA GLU A 70 10.80 1.08 -1.16
C GLU A 70 9.40 0.58 -0.84
N VAL A 71 8.91 0.90 0.37
CA VAL A 71 7.60 0.45 0.83
C VAL A 71 6.76 1.65 1.23
N VAL A 72 5.52 1.68 0.77
CA VAL A 72 4.55 2.70 1.18
C VAL A 72 3.23 2.00 1.46
N GLY A 73 2.68 2.22 2.64
CA GLY A 73 1.37 1.72 3.01
C GLY A 73 0.30 2.79 2.84
N VAL A 74 -0.90 2.37 2.49
CA VAL A 74 -2.03 3.27 2.27
C VAL A 74 -3.28 2.71 2.95
N SER A 75 -3.95 3.53 3.72
CA SER A 75 -5.29 3.23 4.18
C SER A 75 -6.11 4.51 4.27
N LYS A 76 -7.40 4.39 4.52
CA LYS A 76 -8.29 5.54 4.69
C LYS A 76 -8.23 6.14 6.10
N ASP A 77 -7.42 5.57 6.98
CA ASP A 77 -7.26 6.10 8.33
C ASP A 77 -6.61 7.48 8.30
N SER A 78 -6.84 8.25 9.37
CA SER A 78 -6.28 9.59 9.49
C SER A 78 -4.77 9.58 9.69
N ALA A 79 -4.14 10.72 9.44
CA ALA A 79 -2.72 10.88 9.72
C ALA A 79 -2.39 10.63 11.20
N ALA A 80 -3.26 11.07 12.11
CA ALA A 80 -3.09 10.83 13.54
C ALA A 80 -3.11 9.34 13.89
N SER A 81 -3.99 8.57 13.25
CA SER A 81 -4.04 7.12 13.42
C SER A 81 -2.76 6.47 12.94
N HIS A 82 -2.27 6.89 11.77
CA HIS A 82 -1.03 6.37 11.19
C HIS A 82 0.19 6.64 12.08
N VAL A 83 0.26 7.81 12.68
CA VAL A 83 1.36 8.14 13.60
C VAL A 83 1.39 7.15 14.77
N LYS A 84 0.22 6.89 15.37
CA LYS A 84 0.12 5.94 16.49
C LYS A 84 0.48 4.52 16.07
N PHE A 85 -0.02 4.10 14.91
CA PHE A 85 0.25 2.76 14.39
C PHE A 85 1.74 2.58 14.10
N LYS A 86 2.32 3.57 13.45
CA LYS A 86 3.74 3.56 13.10
C LYS A 86 4.63 3.53 14.35
N GLU A 87 4.30 4.33 15.37
CA GLU A 87 5.04 4.35 16.63
C GLU A 87 4.91 3.02 17.37
N LYS A 88 3.70 2.50 17.46
CA LYS A 88 3.43 1.27 18.21
C LYS A 88 4.22 0.08 17.69
N PHE A 89 4.34 -0.04 16.38
CA PHE A 89 5.00 -1.18 15.73
C PHE A 89 6.34 -0.83 15.10
N GLU A 90 6.82 0.39 15.33
CA GLU A 90 8.13 0.86 14.84
C GLU A 90 8.29 0.64 13.33
N LEU A 91 7.28 1.04 12.56
CA LEU A 91 7.28 0.88 11.11
C LEU A 91 8.26 1.89 10.47
N PRO A 92 9.24 1.41 9.70
CA PRO A 92 10.27 2.29 9.13
C PRO A 92 9.89 2.96 7.82
N PHE A 93 8.72 2.66 7.28
CA PHE A 93 8.27 3.17 5.98
C PHE A 93 7.07 4.11 6.15
N PRO A 94 6.83 4.99 5.17
CA PRO A 94 5.72 5.94 5.26
C PRO A 94 4.36 5.28 5.06
N LEU A 95 3.36 5.88 5.70
CA LEU A 95 1.96 5.51 5.56
C LEU A 95 1.19 6.72 5.02
N ILE A 96 0.35 6.49 4.03
CA ILE A 96 -0.47 7.54 3.42
C ILE A 96 -1.88 7.51 4.00
N ALA A 97 -2.35 8.65 4.45
CA ALA A 97 -3.71 8.84 4.96
C ALA A 97 -4.64 9.22 3.80
N ASP A 98 -5.25 8.23 3.17
CA ASP A 98 -6.16 8.44 2.05
C ASP A 98 -7.60 8.52 2.54
N VAL A 99 -7.88 9.52 3.37
CA VAL A 99 -9.14 9.68 4.12
C VAL A 99 -10.36 9.67 3.20
N ASN A 100 -10.25 10.27 2.03
CA ASN A 100 -11.33 10.33 1.05
C ASN A 100 -11.31 9.19 0.04
N HIS A 101 -10.48 8.19 0.27
CA HIS A 101 -10.27 7.01 -0.59
C HIS A 101 -10.04 7.32 -2.08
N GLU A 102 -9.46 8.48 -2.37
CA GLU A 102 -9.20 8.89 -3.76
C GLU A 102 -8.15 8.01 -4.43
N LEU A 103 -7.03 7.75 -3.74
CA LEU A 103 -5.99 6.87 -4.26
C LEU A 103 -6.47 5.41 -4.29
N LEU A 104 -7.18 4.99 -3.25
CA LEU A 104 -7.78 3.67 -3.20
C LEU A 104 -8.67 3.41 -4.41
N GLU A 105 -9.51 4.38 -4.78
CA GLU A 105 -10.39 4.26 -5.93
C GLU A 105 -9.59 4.29 -7.24
N ALA A 106 -8.65 5.21 -7.36
CA ALA A 106 -7.84 5.36 -8.57
C ALA A 106 -7.04 4.10 -8.89
N MET A 107 -6.59 3.40 -7.86
CA MET A 107 -5.79 2.17 -8.02
C MET A 107 -6.63 0.90 -8.05
N GLY A 108 -7.95 1.02 -7.92
CA GLY A 108 -8.82 -0.16 -7.93
C GLY A 108 -8.79 -0.99 -6.66
N ALA A 109 -8.33 -0.41 -5.55
CA ALA A 109 -8.27 -1.08 -4.25
C ALA A 109 -9.47 -0.73 -3.37
N TRP A 110 -10.49 -0.13 -3.94
CA TRP A 110 -11.73 0.22 -3.29
C TRP A 110 -12.88 -0.45 -4.01
N GLY A 111 -13.73 -1.16 -3.30
CA GLY A 111 -14.80 -1.87 -3.94
C GLY A 111 -15.78 -2.47 -2.96
N GLU A 112 -16.71 -3.25 -3.50
CA GLU A 112 -17.75 -3.90 -2.72
C GLU A 112 -17.17 -5.09 -1.94
N LYS A 113 -17.47 -5.13 -0.66
CA LYS A 113 -17.10 -6.23 0.23
C LYS A 113 -18.37 -6.82 0.83
N SER A 114 -18.40 -8.13 0.97
CA SER A 114 -19.49 -8.83 1.66
C SER A 114 -19.01 -9.27 3.04
N MET A 115 -19.75 -8.90 4.07
CA MET A 115 -19.47 -9.29 5.44
C MET A 115 -20.79 -9.61 6.14
N TYR A 116 -20.92 -10.83 6.64
CA TYR A 116 -22.14 -11.32 7.29
C TYR A 116 -23.40 -11.11 6.42
N GLY A 117 -23.28 -11.35 5.12
CA GLY A 117 -24.37 -11.19 4.17
C GLY A 117 -24.70 -9.76 3.77
N LYS A 118 -23.99 -8.79 4.32
CA LYS A 118 -24.15 -7.38 3.95
C LYS A 118 -23.05 -6.96 2.99
N LYS A 119 -23.44 -6.20 1.98
CA LYS A 119 -22.50 -5.62 1.01
C LYS A 119 -22.21 -4.19 1.40
N THR A 120 -20.95 -3.85 1.54
CA THR A 120 -20.51 -2.49 1.82
C THR A 120 -19.31 -2.14 0.95
N MET A 121 -19.09 -0.86 0.73
CA MET A 121 -17.88 -0.40 0.05
C MET A 121 -16.74 -0.32 1.04
N GLY A 122 -15.57 -0.71 0.64
CA GLY A 122 -14.40 -0.66 1.50
C GLY A 122 -13.12 -1.00 0.78
N THR A 123 -12.03 -1.00 1.54
CA THR A 123 -10.71 -1.31 1.01
C THR A 123 -10.60 -2.80 0.71
N ILE A 124 -10.17 -3.10 -0.50
CA ILE A 124 -9.76 -4.44 -0.89
C ILE A 124 -8.26 -4.50 -0.69
N ARG A 125 -7.80 -5.38 0.22
CA ARG A 125 -6.36 -5.53 0.48
C ARG A 125 -5.65 -5.84 -0.82
N THR A 126 -4.73 -4.95 -1.22
CA THR A 126 -4.07 -5.05 -2.53
C THR A 126 -2.66 -4.53 -2.41
N THR A 127 -1.71 -5.21 -3.03
CA THR A 127 -0.34 -4.75 -3.13
C THR A 127 0.08 -4.68 -4.58
N PHE A 128 0.62 -3.54 -4.95
CA PHE A 128 1.16 -3.30 -6.29
C PHE A 128 2.69 -3.30 -6.20
N ILE A 129 3.32 -4.07 -7.05
CA ILE A 129 4.77 -4.03 -7.23
C ILE A 129 5.03 -3.20 -8.46
N ILE A 130 5.69 -2.08 -8.29
CA ILE A 130 5.87 -1.07 -9.33
C ILE A 130 7.35 -0.94 -9.61
N ASN A 131 7.72 -0.95 -10.89
CA ASN A 131 9.12 -0.86 -11.28
C ASN A 131 9.63 0.57 -11.32
N GLU A 132 10.89 0.75 -11.68
CA GLU A 132 11.57 2.06 -11.69
C GLU A 132 10.95 3.03 -12.69
N GLU A 133 10.23 2.52 -13.67
CA GLU A 133 9.55 3.32 -14.70
C GLU A 133 8.12 3.70 -14.32
N GLY A 134 7.66 3.23 -13.15
CA GLY A 134 6.29 3.50 -12.70
C GLY A 134 5.26 2.54 -13.27
N VAL A 135 5.69 1.38 -13.76
CA VAL A 135 4.80 0.38 -14.34
C VAL A 135 4.56 -0.74 -13.32
N ILE A 136 3.31 -1.17 -13.21
CA ILE A 136 2.95 -2.27 -12.31
C ILE A 136 3.40 -3.58 -12.91
N GLU A 137 4.27 -4.30 -12.20
CA GLU A 137 4.77 -5.60 -12.63
C GLU A 137 4.00 -6.76 -12.02
N GLN A 138 3.47 -6.58 -10.80
CA GLN A 138 2.78 -7.64 -10.08
C GLN A 138 1.69 -7.04 -9.20
N ILE A 139 0.58 -7.75 -9.08
CA ILE A 139 -0.53 -7.37 -8.21
C ILE A 139 -0.88 -8.56 -7.32
N PHE A 140 -0.93 -8.33 -6.02
CA PHE A 140 -1.50 -9.26 -5.06
C PHE A 140 -2.81 -8.67 -4.57
N ALA A 141 -3.91 -9.38 -4.72
CA ALA A 141 -5.23 -8.86 -4.34
C ALA A 141 -5.97 -9.85 -3.44
N GLY A 142 -6.62 -9.33 -2.41
CA GLY A 142 -7.44 -10.11 -1.51
C GLY A 142 -6.66 -11.23 -0.85
N LYS A 143 -7.13 -12.46 -1.00
CA LYS A 143 -6.52 -13.64 -0.39
C LYS A 143 -5.15 -14.00 -0.93
N GLN A 144 -4.73 -13.39 -2.03
CA GLN A 144 -3.38 -13.59 -2.56
C GLN A 144 -2.33 -12.97 -1.63
N VAL A 145 -2.73 -11.98 -0.82
CA VAL A 145 -1.85 -11.38 0.18
C VAL A 145 -1.85 -12.28 1.43
N LYS A 146 -0.74 -12.92 1.67
CA LYS A 146 -0.51 -13.71 2.89
C LYS A 146 0.11 -12.78 3.93
N THR A 147 -0.71 -12.24 4.81
CA THR A 147 -0.31 -11.13 5.68
C THR A 147 0.95 -11.39 6.49
N LYS A 148 1.08 -12.58 7.05
CA LYS A 148 2.26 -12.93 7.88
C LYS A 148 3.53 -13.17 7.07
N GLU A 149 3.40 -13.43 5.78
CA GLU A 149 4.50 -13.82 4.89
C GLU A 149 4.65 -12.88 3.71
N HIS A 150 4.04 -11.70 3.79
CA HIS A 150 3.95 -10.82 2.63
C HIS A 150 5.30 -10.35 2.12
N ALA A 151 6.22 -10.00 3.02
CA ALA A 151 7.57 -9.63 2.59
C ALA A 151 8.26 -10.76 1.84
N GLU A 152 8.09 -11.99 2.32
CA GLU A 152 8.68 -13.17 1.68
C GLU A 152 8.09 -13.40 0.29
N GLN A 153 6.78 -13.17 0.12
CA GLN A 153 6.14 -13.25 -1.20
C GLN A 153 6.80 -12.29 -2.19
N ILE A 154 7.13 -11.08 -1.74
CA ILE A 154 7.75 -10.06 -2.58
C ILE A 154 9.22 -10.41 -2.86
N LEU A 155 9.94 -10.85 -1.83
CA LEU A 155 11.36 -11.18 -1.95
C LEU A 155 11.63 -12.36 -2.90
N THR A 156 10.64 -13.19 -3.13
CA THR A 156 10.76 -14.35 -4.04
C THR A 156 10.33 -14.06 -5.47
N LEU A 157 9.97 -12.83 -5.80
CA LEU A 157 9.58 -12.46 -7.17
C LEU A 157 10.78 -12.47 -8.13
#